data_2398db79175f1be3c25366336b11d64d
#
_entry.id   2398db79175f1be3c25366336b11d64d
#
_cell.length_a   1.000
_cell.length_b   1.000
_cell.length_c   1.000
_cell.angle_alpha   90.00
_cell.angle_beta   90.00
_cell.angle_gamma   90.00
#
_symmetry.space_group_name_H-M   'P 1'
#
loop_
_entity.id
_entity.type
_entity.pdbx_description
1 polymer ?
#
loop_
_entity_poly.entity_id
_entity_poly.type
_entity_poly.pdbx_seq_one_letter_code
_entity_poly.pdbx_strand_id
1 'polypeptide(L)'
;MASNSVPRLVLDTHVWLDWLVFDDPGIVRIRNAVGTGRVEAYIDAVCEEELVRVLARGFAKRTLDARAQAEALAACRRLAKRIDSTAPEAARAGLPRCGDPDDQKFLEAALAANAQFLITKDRKLLDLARKRGLPFRIVTPQDFTKLPHTP
;
A
#
# COMPACT_ATOMS: atom_id res chain seq x y z
N MET A 1 15.63 10.52 -22.20
CA MET A 1 16.44 9.87 -21.20
C MET A 1 15.59 8.99 -20.30
N ALA A 2 16.02 7.77 -20.09
CA ALA A 2 15.28 6.89 -19.22
C ALA A 2 15.21 7.50 -17.81
N SER A 3 14.04 7.47 -17.23
CA SER A 3 13.85 7.92 -15.87
C SER A 3 14.60 6.99 -14.92
N ASN A 4 15.40 7.55 -14.05
CA ASN A 4 16.04 6.80 -12.97
C ASN A 4 15.15 6.74 -11.72
N SER A 5 13.86 7.11 -11.87
CA SER A 5 12.95 7.06 -10.74
C SER A 5 12.69 5.61 -10.34
N VAL A 6 12.72 5.38 -9.04
CA VAL A 6 12.43 4.06 -8.51
C VAL A 6 10.93 3.78 -8.57
N PRO A 7 10.53 2.50 -8.66
CA PRO A 7 9.12 2.15 -8.61
C PRO A 7 8.47 2.62 -7.32
N ARG A 8 7.21 3.04 -7.44
CA ARG A 8 6.40 3.52 -6.31
C ARG A 8 5.35 2.49 -5.98
N LEU A 9 5.17 2.25 -4.69
CA LEU A 9 4.24 1.26 -4.18
C LEU A 9 3.20 1.93 -3.29
N VAL A 10 1.97 1.43 -3.34
CA VAL A 10 0.98 1.68 -2.29
C VAL A 10 0.64 0.33 -1.68
N LEU A 11 0.64 0.26 -0.36
CA LEU A 11 0.34 -0.95 0.39
C LEU A 11 -1.03 -0.79 1.04
N ASP A 12 -1.88 -1.83 0.98
CA ASP A 12 -3.13 -1.77 1.73
C ASP A 12 -2.88 -1.91 3.22
N THR A 13 -3.91 -1.69 4.02
CA THR A 13 -3.79 -1.69 5.48
C THR A 13 -3.26 -3.01 6.01
N HIS A 14 -3.75 -4.15 5.49
CA HIS A 14 -3.30 -5.46 5.98
C HIS A 14 -1.83 -5.73 5.67
N VAL A 15 -1.33 -5.25 4.53
CA VAL A 15 0.08 -5.39 4.20
C VAL A 15 0.93 -4.53 5.14
N TRP A 16 0.47 -3.31 5.47
CA TRP A 16 1.13 -2.51 6.50
C TRP A 16 1.15 -3.22 7.85
N LEU A 17 0.04 -3.87 8.26
CA LEU A 17 -0.01 -4.62 9.52
C LEU A 17 0.97 -5.80 9.52
N ASP A 18 1.09 -6.50 8.40
CA ASP A 18 2.07 -7.58 8.27
C ASP A 18 3.49 -7.09 8.52
N TRP A 19 3.78 -5.87 8.11
CA TRP A 19 5.08 -5.26 8.30
C TRP A 19 5.27 -4.73 9.72
N LEU A 20 4.30 -3.94 10.19
CA LEU A 20 4.46 -3.13 11.40
C LEU A 20 4.14 -3.89 12.68
N VAL A 21 3.29 -4.89 12.61
CA VAL A 21 2.75 -5.58 13.79
C VAL A 21 3.09 -7.06 13.81
N PHE A 22 2.82 -7.75 12.70
CA PHE A 22 2.94 -9.21 12.66
C PHE A 22 4.33 -9.71 12.27
N ASP A 23 5.17 -8.84 11.71
CA ASP A 23 6.50 -9.20 11.21
C ASP A 23 6.42 -10.44 10.32
N ASP A 24 5.47 -10.43 9.39
CA ASP A 24 5.19 -11.57 8.53
C ASP A 24 6.36 -11.83 7.59
N PRO A 25 6.81 -13.09 7.45
CA PRO A 25 7.93 -13.41 6.55
C PRO A 25 7.72 -12.97 5.11
N GLY A 26 6.46 -12.92 4.65
CA GLY A 26 6.14 -12.50 3.29
C GLY A 26 6.47 -11.05 2.99
N ILE A 27 6.71 -10.22 4.01
CA ILE A 27 7.01 -8.80 3.81
C ILE A 27 8.51 -8.51 3.69
N VAL A 28 9.36 -9.48 4.00
CA VAL A 28 10.81 -9.23 4.14
C VAL A 28 11.43 -8.60 2.89
N ARG A 29 11.09 -9.11 1.70
CA ARG A 29 11.67 -8.58 0.47
C ARG A 29 11.18 -7.16 0.16
N ILE A 30 9.92 -6.88 0.45
CA ILE A 30 9.38 -5.52 0.29
C ILE A 30 10.09 -4.58 1.26
N ARG A 31 10.21 -5.01 2.52
CA ARG A 31 10.90 -4.23 3.54
C ARG A 31 12.33 -3.92 3.14
N ASN A 32 13.05 -4.91 2.64
CA ASN A 32 14.42 -4.71 2.19
C ASN A 32 14.51 -3.78 0.98
N ALA A 33 13.60 -3.92 0.03
CA ALA A 33 13.59 -3.06 -1.16
C ALA A 33 13.31 -1.61 -0.80
N VAL A 34 12.38 -1.36 0.12
CA VAL A 34 12.10 -0.01 0.62
C VAL A 34 13.29 0.52 1.40
N GLY A 35 13.84 -0.30 2.31
CA GLY A 35 14.96 0.11 3.17
C GLY A 35 16.23 0.45 2.41
N THR A 36 16.44 -0.17 1.25
CA THR A 36 17.63 0.09 0.41
C THR A 36 17.35 1.12 -0.69
N GLY A 37 16.15 1.69 -0.73
CA GLY A 37 15.81 2.71 -1.71
C GLY A 37 15.54 2.20 -3.12
N ARG A 38 15.42 0.89 -3.30
CA ARG A 38 15.10 0.32 -4.63
C ARG A 38 13.67 0.55 -5.04
N VAL A 39 12.77 0.69 -4.06
CA VAL A 39 11.38 1.09 -4.28
C VAL A 39 11.00 2.08 -3.21
N GLU A 40 9.91 2.83 -3.44
CA GLU A 40 9.39 3.79 -2.49
C GLU A 40 7.94 3.47 -2.18
N ALA A 41 7.60 3.42 -0.89
CA ALA A 41 6.21 3.26 -0.44
C ALA A 41 5.58 4.63 -0.25
N TYR A 42 4.29 4.74 -0.60
CA TYR A 42 3.53 5.98 -0.48
C TYR A 42 2.23 5.72 0.28
N ILE A 43 1.76 6.72 1.01
CA ILE A 43 0.49 6.65 1.74
C ILE A 43 -0.16 8.03 1.73
N ASP A 44 -1.49 8.07 1.56
CA ASP A 44 -2.23 9.32 1.67
C ASP A 44 -2.93 9.41 3.03
N ALA A 45 -3.56 10.55 3.29
CA ALA A 45 -4.23 10.81 4.56
C ALA A 45 -5.36 9.81 4.84
N VAL A 46 -6.13 9.48 3.81
CA VAL A 46 -7.30 8.59 3.98
C VAL A 46 -6.84 7.18 4.36
N CYS A 47 -5.81 6.68 3.69
CA CYS A 47 -5.26 5.36 4.00
C CYS A 47 -4.60 5.35 5.38
N GLU A 48 -3.91 6.43 5.75
CA GLU A 48 -3.30 6.54 7.07
C GLU A 48 -4.36 6.56 8.18
N GLU A 49 -5.47 7.27 7.97
CA GLU A 49 -6.57 7.28 8.92
C GLU A 49 -7.14 5.89 9.16
N GLU A 50 -7.27 5.09 8.10
CA GLU A 50 -7.71 3.71 8.27
C GLU A 50 -6.71 2.91 9.08
N LEU A 51 -5.42 3.06 8.82
CA LEU A 51 -4.38 2.37 9.58
C LEU A 51 -4.48 2.74 11.06
N VAL A 52 -4.66 4.03 11.39
CA VAL A 52 -4.84 4.49 12.76
C VAL A 52 -6.04 3.80 13.41
N ARG A 53 -7.19 3.76 12.72
CA ARG A 53 -8.40 3.12 13.25
C ARG A 53 -8.21 1.64 13.50
N VAL A 54 -7.56 0.95 12.58
CA VAL A 54 -7.33 -0.49 12.72
C VAL A 54 -6.37 -0.78 13.86
N LEU A 55 -5.30 0.02 14.00
CA LEU A 55 -4.36 -0.12 15.11
C LEU A 55 -5.06 0.08 16.46
N ALA A 56 -5.99 1.04 16.54
CA ALA A 56 -6.70 1.33 17.78
C ALA A 56 -7.75 0.27 18.12
N ARG A 57 -8.47 -0.23 17.11
CA ARG A 57 -9.52 -1.22 17.29
C ARG A 57 -8.96 -2.59 17.66
N GLY A 58 -7.75 -2.89 17.20
CA GLY A 58 -7.20 -4.23 17.29
C GLY A 58 -7.68 -5.13 16.16
N PHE A 59 -7.12 -6.32 16.10
CA PHE A 59 -7.43 -7.27 15.03
C PHE A 59 -7.28 -8.68 15.58
N ALA A 60 -8.21 -9.56 15.20
CA ALA A 60 -8.29 -10.92 15.68
C ALA A 60 -8.27 -10.94 17.21
N LYS A 61 -7.33 -11.65 17.84
CA LYS A 61 -7.23 -11.75 19.29
C LYS A 61 -6.19 -10.77 19.87
N ARG A 62 -5.75 -9.81 19.09
CA ARG A 62 -4.65 -8.94 19.47
C ARG A 62 -5.14 -7.50 19.58
N THR A 63 -4.88 -6.87 20.72
CA THR A 63 -5.07 -5.44 20.91
C THR A 63 -3.71 -4.82 21.20
N LEU A 64 -3.49 -3.63 20.70
CA LEU A 64 -2.27 -2.88 20.96
C LEU A 64 -2.54 -1.78 21.97
N ASP A 65 -1.61 -1.58 22.91
CA ASP A 65 -1.69 -0.43 23.79
C ASP A 65 -1.35 0.85 23.03
N ALA A 66 -1.57 2.00 23.68
CA ALA A 66 -1.36 3.29 23.03
C ALA A 66 0.07 3.47 22.52
N ARG A 67 1.06 2.97 23.27
CA ARG A 67 2.45 3.08 22.89
C ARG A 67 2.75 2.26 21.64
N ALA A 68 2.27 1.02 21.59
CA ALA A 68 2.49 0.16 20.43
C ALA A 68 1.82 0.73 19.17
N GLN A 69 0.61 1.31 19.32
CA GLN A 69 -0.08 1.99 18.23
C GLN A 69 0.75 3.17 17.72
N ALA A 70 1.27 3.99 18.62
CA ALA A 70 2.08 5.15 18.25
C ALA A 70 3.38 4.75 17.57
N GLU A 71 4.03 3.69 18.04
CA GLU A 71 5.25 3.18 17.44
C GLU A 71 5.01 2.66 16.03
N ALA A 72 3.91 1.93 15.81
CA ALA A 72 3.58 1.42 14.49
C ALA A 72 3.32 2.56 13.51
N LEU A 73 2.55 3.57 13.94
CA LEU A 73 2.26 4.72 13.08
C LEU A 73 3.53 5.52 12.78
N ALA A 74 4.39 5.72 13.76
CA ALA A 74 5.65 6.43 13.56
C ALA A 74 6.54 5.69 12.57
N ALA A 75 6.58 4.35 12.66
CA ALA A 75 7.34 3.53 11.70
C ALA A 75 6.79 3.69 10.29
N CYS A 76 5.46 3.66 10.14
CA CYS A 76 4.84 3.86 8.83
C CYS A 76 5.25 5.22 8.24
N ARG A 77 5.22 6.26 9.05
CA ARG A 77 5.57 7.62 8.62
C ARG A 77 7.04 7.77 8.23
N ARG A 78 7.91 6.97 8.83
CA ARG A 78 9.32 6.94 8.41
C ARG A 78 9.53 6.20 7.11
N LEU A 79 8.75 5.14 6.88
CA LEU A 79 8.94 4.22 5.76
C LEU A 79 8.22 4.69 4.50
N ALA A 80 7.09 5.36 4.65
CA ALA A 80 6.27 5.80 3.53
C ALA A 80 6.41 7.30 3.29
N LYS A 81 6.43 7.68 2.03
CA LYS A 81 6.32 9.08 1.65
C LYS A 81 4.87 9.49 1.61
N ARG A 82 4.59 10.74 1.97
CA ARG A 82 3.24 11.25 2.01
C ARG A 82 2.77 11.68 0.63
N ILE A 83 1.54 11.28 0.28
CA ILE A 83 0.86 11.79 -0.90
C ILE A 83 0.06 13.00 -0.48
N ASP A 84 0.40 14.17 -0.99
CA ASP A 84 -0.22 15.43 -0.60
C ASP A 84 -1.24 15.94 -1.59
N SER A 85 -1.34 15.31 -2.76
CA SER A 85 -2.28 15.73 -3.81
C SER A 85 -3.31 14.64 -4.07
N THR A 86 -4.50 15.05 -4.52
CA THR A 86 -5.53 14.12 -4.96
C THR A 86 -5.46 14.04 -6.48
N ALA A 87 -5.62 12.85 -7.04
CA ALA A 87 -5.69 12.71 -8.48
C ALA A 87 -6.88 13.46 -9.04
N PRO A 88 -6.82 13.95 -10.29
CA PRO A 88 -7.96 14.63 -10.90
C PRO A 88 -9.21 13.75 -10.89
N GLU A 89 -10.37 14.39 -10.72
CA GLU A 89 -11.64 13.67 -10.66
C GLU A 89 -11.87 12.79 -11.88
N ALA A 90 -11.54 13.29 -13.07
CA ALA A 90 -11.71 12.51 -14.29
C ALA A 90 -10.87 11.23 -14.27
N ALA A 91 -9.65 11.31 -13.76
CA ALA A 91 -8.79 10.12 -13.64
C ALA A 91 -9.34 9.14 -12.60
N ARG A 92 -9.82 9.67 -11.47
CA ARG A 92 -10.42 8.82 -10.42
C ARG A 92 -11.69 8.13 -10.92
N ALA A 93 -12.49 8.83 -11.70
CA ALA A 93 -13.71 8.27 -12.26
C ALA A 93 -13.45 7.13 -13.25
N GLY A 94 -12.26 7.11 -13.86
CA GLY A 94 -11.86 6.04 -14.77
C GLY A 94 -11.39 4.77 -14.06
N LEU A 95 -11.21 4.79 -12.74
CA LEU A 95 -10.80 3.61 -11.99
C LEU A 95 -11.96 2.60 -11.91
N PRO A 96 -11.65 1.30 -11.94
CA PRO A 96 -12.68 0.30 -11.67
C PRO A 96 -13.16 0.41 -10.24
N ARG A 97 -14.41 -0.02 -10.00
CA ARG A 97 -14.96 -0.02 -8.65
C ARG A 97 -14.59 -1.30 -7.93
N CYS A 98 -14.01 -1.15 -6.74
CA CYS A 98 -13.73 -2.30 -5.89
C CYS A 98 -15.04 -2.87 -5.36
N GLY A 99 -15.11 -4.20 -5.25
CA GLY A 99 -16.28 -4.88 -4.68
C GLY A 99 -16.54 -4.48 -3.23
N ASP A 100 -15.50 -4.05 -2.51
CA ASP A 100 -15.64 -3.43 -1.20
C ASP A 100 -15.40 -1.93 -1.36
N PRO A 101 -16.43 -1.08 -1.15
CA PRO A 101 -16.26 0.37 -1.30
C PRO A 101 -15.20 0.96 -0.37
N ASP A 102 -14.96 0.34 0.78
CA ASP A 102 -13.96 0.83 1.73
C ASP A 102 -12.54 0.70 1.19
N ASP A 103 -12.32 -0.16 0.19
CA ASP A 103 -11.00 -0.36 -0.38
C ASP A 103 -10.73 0.49 -1.62
N GLN A 104 -11.74 1.24 -2.09
CA GLN A 104 -11.55 2.15 -3.22
C GLN A 104 -10.42 3.16 -2.96
N LYS A 105 -10.22 3.55 -1.71
CA LYS A 105 -9.18 4.50 -1.31
C LYS A 105 -7.78 4.07 -1.75
N PHE A 106 -7.51 2.77 -1.78
CA PHE A 106 -6.18 2.27 -2.18
C PHE A 106 -5.93 2.46 -3.67
N LEU A 107 -6.97 2.27 -4.49
CA LEU A 107 -6.89 2.54 -5.92
C LEU A 107 -6.63 4.02 -6.17
N GLU A 108 -7.34 4.88 -5.44
CA GLU A 108 -7.18 6.33 -5.58
C GLU A 108 -5.79 6.78 -5.10
N ALA A 109 -5.29 6.20 -4.01
CA ALA A 109 -3.95 6.51 -3.53
C ALA A 109 -2.88 6.10 -4.54
N ALA A 110 -3.01 4.91 -5.13
CA ALA A 110 -2.06 4.45 -6.14
C ALA A 110 -2.06 5.38 -7.36
N LEU A 111 -3.23 5.84 -7.76
CA LEU A 111 -3.36 6.78 -8.87
C LEU A 111 -2.67 8.11 -8.53
N ALA A 112 -2.97 8.66 -7.34
CA ALA A 112 -2.41 9.95 -6.92
C ALA A 112 -0.88 9.91 -6.77
N ALA A 113 -0.33 8.77 -6.35
CA ALA A 113 1.10 8.61 -6.18
C ALA A 113 1.83 8.33 -7.50
N ASN A 114 1.10 8.13 -8.59
CA ASN A 114 1.69 7.59 -9.82
C ASN A 114 2.43 6.29 -9.53
N ALA A 115 1.84 5.45 -8.70
CA ALA A 115 2.44 4.18 -8.31
C ALA A 115 2.46 3.20 -9.48
N GLN A 116 3.47 2.35 -9.51
CA GLN A 116 3.52 1.23 -10.43
C GLN A 116 2.78 0.02 -9.86
N PHE A 117 2.68 -0.08 -8.53
CA PHE A 117 2.09 -1.25 -7.88
C PHE A 117 1.21 -0.86 -6.71
N LEU A 118 0.06 -1.52 -6.62
CA LEU A 118 -0.74 -1.60 -5.40
C LEU A 118 -0.58 -3.01 -4.87
N ILE A 119 -0.05 -3.14 -3.65
CA ILE A 119 0.25 -4.45 -3.06
C ILE A 119 -0.81 -4.77 -2.02
N THR A 120 -1.47 -5.89 -2.21
CA THR A 120 -2.60 -6.30 -1.37
C THR A 120 -2.72 -7.82 -1.31
N LYS A 121 -3.36 -8.32 -0.27
CA LYS A 121 -3.78 -9.72 -0.18
C LYS A 121 -5.30 -9.86 -0.29
N ASP A 122 -6.00 -8.74 -0.41
CA ASP A 122 -7.45 -8.75 -0.44
C ASP A 122 -7.98 -9.19 -1.81
N ARG A 123 -8.87 -10.18 -1.77
CA ARG A 123 -9.42 -10.78 -2.98
C ARG A 123 -10.15 -9.77 -3.86
N LYS A 124 -10.90 -8.87 -3.24
CA LYS A 124 -11.71 -7.91 -4.01
C LYS A 124 -10.86 -6.90 -4.78
N LEU A 125 -9.70 -6.54 -4.22
CA LEU A 125 -8.74 -5.72 -4.96
C LEU A 125 -8.02 -6.54 -6.02
N LEU A 126 -7.60 -7.76 -5.69
CA LEU A 126 -6.91 -8.63 -6.63
C LEU A 126 -7.78 -8.99 -7.83
N ASP A 127 -9.09 -9.08 -7.65
CA ASP A 127 -10.02 -9.35 -8.75
C ASP A 127 -9.99 -8.24 -9.82
N LEU A 128 -9.55 -7.04 -9.45
CA LEU A 128 -9.45 -5.92 -10.39
C LEU A 128 -8.16 -5.96 -11.21
N ALA A 129 -7.20 -6.81 -10.85
CA ALA A 129 -5.90 -6.86 -11.50
C ALA A 129 -5.97 -7.14 -13.00
N ARG A 130 -7.07 -7.79 -13.45
CA ARG A 130 -7.28 -8.15 -14.86
C ARG A 130 -7.95 -7.06 -15.67
N LYS A 131 -8.38 -5.97 -15.02
CA LYS A 131 -9.07 -4.90 -15.73
C LYS A 131 -8.09 -4.16 -16.63
N ARG A 132 -8.53 -3.88 -17.85
CA ARG A 132 -7.72 -3.10 -18.78
C ARG A 132 -7.74 -1.63 -18.41
N GLY A 133 -6.67 -0.94 -18.73
CA GLY A 133 -6.59 0.50 -18.53
C GLY A 133 -6.18 0.94 -17.14
N LEU A 134 -5.85 -0.01 -16.24
CA LEU A 134 -5.30 0.36 -14.94
C LEU A 134 -3.89 0.94 -15.13
N PRO A 135 -3.61 2.11 -14.55
CA PRO A 135 -2.29 2.72 -14.66
C PRO A 135 -1.27 2.11 -13.73
N PHE A 136 -1.65 1.11 -12.93
CA PHE A 136 -0.76 0.38 -12.02
C PHE A 136 -1.16 -1.09 -12.00
N ARG A 137 -0.27 -1.91 -11.47
CA ARG A 137 -0.53 -3.34 -11.29
C ARG A 137 -0.96 -3.61 -9.86
N ILE A 138 -1.91 -4.52 -9.70
CA ILE A 138 -2.37 -4.98 -8.38
C ILE A 138 -1.79 -6.37 -8.17
N VAL A 139 -0.94 -6.53 -7.16
CA VAL A 139 -0.21 -7.78 -6.92
C VAL A 139 -0.18 -8.11 -5.43
N THR A 140 0.02 -9.39 -5.13
CA THR A 140 0.28 -9.82 -3.75
C THR A 140 1.73 -9.50 -3.39
N PRO A 141 2.05 -9.45 -2.08
CA PRO A 141 3.45 -9.34 -1.66
C PRO A 141 4.34 -10.43 -2.28
N GLN A 142 3.82 -11.66 -2.34
CA GLN A 142 4.57 -12.77 -2.88
C GLN A 142 4.83 -12.60 -4.37
N ASP A 143 3.83 -12.20 -5.14
CA ASP A 143 3.99 -11.98 -6.58
C ASP A 143 4.90 -10.81 -6.87
N PHE A 144 4.85 -9.76 -6.05
CA PHE A 144 5.74 -8.62 -6.21
C PHE A 144 7.20 -9.04 -6.13
N THR A 145 7.55 -9.95 -5.21
CA THR A 145 8.94 -10.38 -5.03
C THR A 145 9.49 -11.16 -6.23
N LYS A 146 8.61 -11.67 -7.09
CA LYS A 146 9.01 -12.43 -8.29
C LYS A 146 9.23 -11.54 -9.51
N LEU A 147 8.95 -10.23 -9.39
CA LEU A 147 9.08 -9.31 -10.52
C LEU A 147 10.54 -8.88 -10.71
N PRO A 148 10.97 -8.64 -11.99
CA PRO A 148 12.38 -8.36 -12.29
C PRO A 148 12.94 -7.10 -11.65
N HIS A 149 12.10 -6.13 -11.31
CA HIS A 149 12.56 -4.86 -10.74
C HIS A 149 12.98 -5.00 -9.27
N THR A 150 12.74 -6.14 -8.65
CA THR A 150 13.20 -6.44 -7.31
C THR A 150 14.45 -7.31 -7.43
N PRO A 151 15.62 -6.72 -7.28
CA PRO A 151 16.87 -7.51 -7.35
C PRO A 151 16.96 -8.51 -6.21
#